data_2499f970c1350fbf87dd8d883f64c8f0
#
_entry.id   2499f970c1350fbf87dd8d883f64c8f0
#
_cell.length_a   1.000
_cell.length_b   1.000
_cell.length_c   1.000
_cell.angle_alpha   90.00
_cell.angle_beta   90.00
_cell.angle_gamma   90.00
#
_symmetry.space_group_name_H-M   'P 1'
#
loop_
_entity.id
_entity.type
_entity.pdbx_description
1 polymer ?
#
loop_
_entity_poly.entity_id
_entity_poly.type
_entity_poly.pdbx_seq_one_letter_code
_entity_poly.pdbx_strand_id
1 'polypeptide(L)'
;TGATRPFSVAYDDICKVFDAKPGERMLGLQIMIAQDRTVFIADTRVHEEPDAEALADIAIQSAAYARRVGHIPRVALLSYSNFGQPITRNVARIRDAVALLDSRGVDFEYDGDMAADTALNFKLMQEHYPFCRLTGPANVLVMPALHGANIAAKLMQEIGGGSVVG
;
A
#
# COMPACT_ATOMS: atom_id res chain seq x y z
N THR A 1 -12.28 2.42 -21.94
CA THR A 1 -13.13 2.13 -20.80
C THR A 1 -13.31 3.35 -19.95
N GLY A 2 -13.32 4.08 -19.32
CA GLY A 2 -13.49 5.09 -18.32
C GLY A 2 -13.80 6.52 -18.77
N ALA A 3 -13.81 6.84 -20.04
CA ALA A 3 -14.05 8.21 -20.49
C ALA A 3 -15.53 8.66 -20.36
N THR A 4 -16.46 7.71 -20.35
CA THR A 4 -17.90 7.98 -20.39
C THR A 4 -18.67 7.43 -19.17
N ARG A 5 -18.02 6.69 -18.28
CA ARG A 5 -18.63 6.07 -17.10
C ARG A 5 -17.76 6.25 -15.86
N PRO A 6 -18.35 6.37 -14.66
CA PRO A 6 -17.61 6.30 -13.40
C PRO A 6 -16.79 5.01 -13.29
N PHE A 7 -15.66 5.07 -12.62
CA PHE A 7 -14.78 3.91 -12.42
C PHE A 7 -15.51 2.73 -11.76
N SER A 8 -16.35 2.98 -10.75
CA SER A 8 -17.12 1.94 -10.05
C SER A 8 -18.00 1.13 -10.99
N VAL A 9 -18.71 1.80 -11.90
CA VAL A 9 -19.58 1.12 -12.91
C VAL A 9 -18.76 0.28 -13.88
N ALA A 10 -17.62 0.81 -14.35
CA ALA A 10 -16.73 0.06 -15.23
C ALA A 10 -16.08 -1.14 -14.52
N TYR A 11 -15.75 -0.98 -13.25
CA TYR A 11 -15.22 -2.04 -12.40
C TYR A 11 -16.24 -3.16 -12.18
N ASP A 12 -17.49 -2.82 -11.84
CA ASP A 12 -18.57 -3.79 -11.68
C ASP A 12 -18.83 -4.59 -12.97
N ASP A 13 -18.76 -3.93 -14.13
CA ASP A 13 -18.93 -4.60 -15.42
C ASP A 13 -17.75 -5.57 -15.71
N ILE A 14 -16.54 -5.21 -15.34
CA ILE A 14 -15.36 -6.10 -15.44
C ILE A 14 -15.51 -7.30 -14.53
N CYS A 15 -15.93 -7.10 -13.27
CA CYS A 15 -16.12 -8.18 -12.29
C CYS A 15 -17.22 -9.19 -12.67
N LYS A 16 -18.15 -8.81 -13.56
CA LYS A 16 -19.14 -9.75 -14.10
C LYS A 16 -18.57 -10.72 -15.16
N VAL A 17 -17.43 -10.38 -15.73
CA VAL A 17 -16.82 -11.13 -16.85
C VAL A 17 -15.51 -11.81 -16.43
N PHE A 18 -14.79 -11.21 -15.51
CA PHE A 18 -13.49 -11.70 -15.04
C PHE A 18 -13.52 -11.91 -13.53
N ASP A 19 -13.19 -13.12 -13.10
CA ASP A 19 -12.95 -13.42 -11.71
C ASP A 19 -11.51 -13.06 -11.32
N ALA A 20 -11.29 -12.74 -10.05
CA ALA A 20 -9.94 -12.72 -9.51
C ALA A 20 -9.32 -14.13 -9.61
N LYS A 21 -8.02 -14.22 -9.74
CA LYS A 21 -7.35 -15.51 -9.67
C LYS A 21 -7.64 -16.18 -8.31
N PRO A 22 -7.76 -17.52 -8.27
CA PRO A 22 -7.97 -18.21 -7.02
C PRO A 22 -6.96 -17.81 -5.95
N GLY A 23 -7.43 -17.35 -4.79
CA GLY A 23 -6.61 -16.89 -3.69
C GLY A 23 -6.06 -15.46 -3.82
N GLU A 24 -6.35 -14.74 -4.91
CA GLU A 24 -6.00 -13.33 -5.09
C GLU A 24 -7.23 -12.44 -4.95
N ARG A 25 -6.99 -11.18 -4.52
CA ARG A 25 -8.02 -10.13 -4.50
C ARG A 25 -7.82 -9.19 -5.68
N MET A 26 -8.89 -8.61 -6.19
CA MET A 26 -8.77 -7.46 -7.07
C MET A 26 -8.32 -6.25 -6.25
N LEU A 27 -7.30 -5.56 -6.71
CA LEU A 27 -6.80 -4.34 -6.06
C LEU A 27 -6.37 -3.30 -7.11
N GLY A 28 -6.40 -2.04 -6.72
CA GLY A 28 -5.87 -0.95 -7.52
C GLY A 28 -4.45 -0.61 -7.10
N LEU A 29 -3.50 -0.80 -8.00
CA LEU A 29 -2.11 -0.42 -7.76
C LEU A 29 -1.74 0.76 -8.65
N GLN A 30 -1.18 1.81 -8.04
CA GLN A 30 -0.59 2.93 -8.76
C GLN A 30 0.92 2.92 -8.57
N ILE A 31 1.64 3.20 -9.66
CA ILE A 31 3.09 3.36 -9.65
C ILE A 31 3.37 4.85 -9.80
N MET A 32 4.03 5.43 -8.83
CA MET A 32 4.49 6.80 -8.87
C MET A 32 6.00 6.83 -9.09
N ILE A 33 6.42 7.60 -10.09
CA ILE A 33 7.82 7.81 -10.42
C ILE A 33 8.10 9.31 -10.21
N ALA A 34 8.84 9.64 -9.18
CA ALA A 34 9.21 11.00 -8.83
C ALA A 34 10.59 11.03 -8.14
N GLN A 35 11.39 12.03 -8.43
CA GLN A 35 12.68 12.25 -7.77
C GLN A 35 13.59 11.01 -7.76
N ASP A 36 13.69 10.33 -8.89
CA ASP A 36 14.46 9.09 -9.08
C ASP A 36 14.02 7.91 -8.19
N ARG A 37 12.80 7.97 -7.66
CA ARG A 37 12.18 6.90 -6.88
C ARG A 37 10.97 6.34 -7.59
N THR A 38 10.80 5.03 -7.50
CA THR A 38 9.56 4.34 -7.87
C THR A 38 8.86 3.87 -6.60
N VAL A 39 7.62 4.30 -6.43
CA VAL A 39 6.78 3.96 -5.27
C VAL A 39 5.48 3.33 -5.76
N PHE A 40 5.14 2.18 -5.21
CA PHE A 40 3.89 1.46 -5.46
C PHE A 40 2.89 1.81 -4.36
N ILE A 41 1.70 2.25 -4.71
CA ILE A 41 0.65 2.63 -3.76
C ILE A 41 -0.55 1.72 -3.97
N ALA A 42 -0.99 1.04 -2.92
CA ALA A 42 -2.09 0.09 -2.92
C ALA A 42 -2.92 0.18 -1.60
N ASP A 43 -4.22 -0.04 -1.57
CA ASP A 43 -5.13 -0.09 -2.70
C ASP A 43 -5.66 1.31 -3.00
N THR A 44 -5.68 1.69 -4.27
CA THR A 44 -6.08 3.05 -4.68
C THR A 44 -7.45 3.08 -5.36
N ARG A 45 -8.16 1.93 -5.45
CA ARG A 45 -9.36 1.83 -6.32
C ARG A 45 -10.51 0.97 -5.81
N VAL A 46 -10.28 -0.06 -5.00
CA VAL A 46 -11.24 -1.14 -4.78
C VAL A 46 -11.77 -1.20 -3.35
N HIS A 47 -10.89 -1.27 -2.36
CA HIS A 47 -11.30 -1.50 -0.97
C HIS A 47 -11.45 -0.18 -0.22
N GLU A 48 -12.70 0.19 0.10
CA GLU A 48 -12.97 1.42 0.86
C GLU A 48 -12.34 1.37 2.26
N GLU A 49 -12.63 0.31 3.02
CA GLU A 49 -12.10 0.07 4.36
C GLU A 49 -11.64 -1.40 4.48
N PRO A 50 -10.47 -1.75 3.97
CA PRO A 50 -9.98 -3.12 4.01
C PRO A 50 -9.79 -3.58 5.46
N ASP A 51 -10.22 -4.81 5.79
CA ASP A 51 -9.90 -5.45 7.06
C ASP A 51 -8.43 -5.91 7.12
N ALA A 52 -8.02 -6.50 8.24
CA ALA A 52 -6.63 -6.94 8.42
C ALA A 52 -6.20 -7.99 7.40
N GLU A 53 -7.10 -8.92 7.06
CA GLU A 53 -6.86 -9.95 6.04
C GLU A 53 -6.67 -9.31 4.66
N ALA A 54 -7.54 -8.37 4.29
CA ALA A 54 -7.43 -7.68 3.02
C ALA A 54 -6.14 -6.83 2.94
N LEU A 55 -5.76 -6.15 4.03
CA LEU A 55 -4.49 -5.40 4.08
C LEU A 55 -3.28 -6.31 3.89
N ALA A 56 -3.26 -7.48 4.52
CA ALA A 56 -2.19 -8.47 4.36
C ALA A 56 -2.14 -9.00 2.92
N ASP A 57 -3.30 -9.33 2.32
CA ASP A 57 -3.38 -9.78 0.93
C ASP A 57 -2.90 -8.69 -0.05
N ILE A 58 -3.32 -7.44 0.17
CA ILE A 58 -2.87 -6.27 -0.62
C ILE A 58 -1.35 -6.12 -0.54
N ALA A 59 -0.77 -6.28 0.68
CA ALA A 59 0.68 -6.22 0.87
C ALA A 59 1.41 -7.31 0.06
N ILE A 60 0.95 -8.55 0.15
CA ILE A 60 1.54 -9.71 -0.56
C ILE A 60 1.46 -9.52 -2.08
N GLN A 61 0.28 -9.17 -2.59
CA GLN A 61 0.08 -9.01 -4.03
C GLN A 61 0.86 -7.81 -4.59
N SER A 62 0.94 -6.71 -3.84
CA SER A 62 1.71 -5.52 -4.23
C SER A 62 3.21 -5.79 -4.22
N ALA A 63 3.72 -6.54 -3.24
CA ALA A 63 5.11 -6.98 -3.19
C ALA A 63 5.45 -7.90 -4.38
N ALA A 64 4.57 -8.85 -4.69
CA ALA A 64 4.74 -9.72 -5.86
C ALA A 64 4.74 -8.93 -7.16
N TYR A 65 3.89 -7.92 -7.29
CA TYR A 65 3.88 -7.04 -8.46
C TYR A 65 5.18 -6.23 -8.57
N ALA A 66 5.64 -5.62 -7.48
CA ALA A 66 6.90 -4.87 -7.45
C ALA A 66 8.09 -5.72 -7.90
N ARG A 67 8.17 -6.98 -7.45
CA ARG A 67 9.17 -7.95 -7.91
C ARG A 67 9.07 -8.23 -9.40
N ARG A 68 7.87 -8.44 -9.91
CA ARG A 68 7.65 -8.73 -11.33
C ARG A 68 8.14 -7.62 -12.25
N VAL A 69 8.13 -6.37 -11.78
CA VAL A 69 8.67 -5.22 -12.52
C VAL A 69 10.09 -4.83 -12.12
N GLY A 70 10.81 -5.72 -11.43
CA GLY A 70 12.25 -5.62 -11.18
C GLY A 70 12.65 -4.89 -9.90
N HIS A 71 11.72 -4.66 -8.96
CA HIS A 71 12.02 -4.01 -7.67
C HIS A 71 12.10 -5.01 -6.52
N ILE A 72 13.00 -4.77 -5.58
CA ILE A 72 13.02 -5.47 -4.28
C ILE A 72 11.99 -4.78 -3.38
N PRO A 73 10.88 -5.48 -2.97
CA PRO A 73 9.83 -4.84 -2.21
C PRO A 73 10.24 -4.60 -0.77
N ARG A 74 10.02 -3.38 -0.30
CA ARG A 74 10.03 -2.96 1.10
C ARG A 74 8.64 -2.36 1.38
N VAL A 75 7.83 -3.10 2.11
CA VAL A 75 6.40 -2.82 2.28
C VAL A 75 6.17 -2.09 3.59
N ALA A 76 5.54 -0.91 3.53
CA ALA A 76 5.06 -0.19 4.70
C ALA A 76 3.54 -0.21 4.75
N LEU A 77 2.98 -0.70 5.86
CA LEU A 77 1.55 -0.57 6.15
C LEU A 77 1.32 0.78 6.82
N LEU A 78 0.68 1.70 6.08
CA LEU A 78 0.59 3.09 6.49
C LEU A 78 -0.53 3.37 7.49
N SER A 79 -0.26 4.34 8.35
CA SER A 79 -1.19 4.92 9.31
C SER A 79 -0.86 6.40 9.53
N TYR A 80 -1.66 7.06 10.36
CA TYR A 80 -1.31 8.36 10.94
C TYR A 80 -0.48 8.22 12.23
N SER A 81 -0.30 7.00 12.73
CA SER A 81 0.50 6.68 13.91
C SER A 81 1.79 5.96 13.51
N ASN A 82 2.71 5.85 14.46
CA ASN A 82 3.91 5.05 14.32
C ASN A 82 3.95 4.01 15.42
N PHE A 83 3.96 2.71 15.04
CA PHE A 83 4.15 1.56 15.94
C PHE A 83 3.21 1.55 17.16
N GLY A 84 1.92 1.87 16.90
CA GLY A 84 0.86 1.81 17.91
C GLY A 84 0.76 3.03 18.82
N GLN A 85 1.22 4.20 18.37
CA GLN A 85 1.08 5.44 19.15
C GLN A 85 0.42 6.54 18.31
N PRO A 86 -0.87 6.86 18.55
CA PRO A 86 -1.81 6.26 19.52
C PRO A 86 -2.43 4.94 19.04
N ILE A 87 -2.83 4.09 19.99
CA ILE A 87 -3.59 2.87 19.66
C ILE A 87 -5.07 3.22 19.50
N THR A 88 -5.57 3.09 18.29
CA THR A 88 -7.00 3.23 17.96
C THR A 88 -7.47 1.98 17.22
N ARG A 89 -8.78 1.82 17.02
CA ARG A 89 -9.34 0.70 16.24
C ARG A 89 -8.71 0.57 14.85
N ASN A 90 -8.50 1.71 14.17
CA ASN A 90 -7.93 1.71 12.82
C ASN A 90 -6.46 1.31 12.83
N VAL A 91 -5.70 1.75 13.84
CA VAL A 91 -4.29 1.36 14.02
C VAL A 91 -4.17 -0.11 14.40
N ALA A 92 -5.03 -0.61 15.31
CA ALA A 92 -5.05 -2.03 15.68
C ALA A 92 -5.23 -2.93 14.45
N ARG A 93 -6.17 -2.59 13.54
CA ARG A 93 -6.38 -3.33 12.30
C ARG A 93 -5.13 -3.45 11.42
N ILE A 94 -4.32 -2.39 11.35
CA ILE A 94 -3.07 -2.40 10.57
C ILE A 94 -2.04 -3.30 11.25
N ARG A 95 -1.94 -3.26 12.57
CA ARG A 95 -1.06 -4.13 13.34
C ARG A 95 -1.47 -5.60 13.26
N ASP A 96 -2.78 -5.87 13.24
CA ASP A 96 -3.30 -7.22 13.00
C ASP A 96 -2.89 -7.71 11.60
N ALA A 97 -2.88 -6.85 10.59
CA ALA A 97 -2.38 -7.20 9.26
C ALA A 97 -0.88 -7.51 9.27
N VAL A 98 -0.06 -6.77 10.04
CA VAL A 98 1.36 -7.09 10.21
C VAL A 98 1.54 -8.46 10.89
N ALA A 99 0.76 -8.75 11.93
CA ALA A 99 0.79 -10.05 12.61
C ALA A 99 0.37 -11.20 11.66
N LEU A 100 -0.58 -10.95 10.76
CA LEU A 100 -0.95 -11.92 9.71
C LEU A 100 0.20 -12.17 8.74
N LEU A 101 0.92 -11.15 8.32
CA LEU A 101 2.13 -11.32 7.48
C LEU A 101 3.20 -12.14 8.21
N ASP A 102 3.40 -11.90 9.52
CA ASP A 102 4.31 -12.72 10.35
C ASP A 102 3.89 -14.19 10.34
N SER A 103 2.60 -14.47 10.53
CA SER A 103 2.08 -15.84 10.57
C SER A 103 2.16 -16.55 9.22
N ARG A 104 2.09 -15.82 8.12
CA ARG A 104 2.17 -16.34 6.76
C ARG A 104 3.61 -16.57 6.27
N GLY A 105 4.61 -16.10 7.01
CA GLY A 105 6.01 -16.30 6.71
C GLY A 105 6.44 -15.74 5.34
N VAL A 106 6.01 -14.52 5.03
CA VAL A 106 6.31 -13.87 3.74
C VAL A 106 7.81 -13.61 3.57
N ASP A 107 8.29 -13.60 2.33
CA ASP A 107 9.70 -13.54 1.97
C ASP A 107 10.19 -12.15 1.51
N PHE A 108 9.50 -11.08 1.94
CA PHE A 108 9.86 -9.69 1.68
C PHE A 108 9.90 -8.87 2.97
N GLU A 109 10.60 -7.74 2.92
CA GLU A 109 10.63 -6.80 4.05
C GLU A 109 9.30 -6.07 4.20
N TYR A 110 8.78 -6.02 5.41
CA TYR A 110 7.57 -5.27 5.75
C TYR A 110 7.59 -4.83 7.20
N ASP A 111 6.90 -3.73 7.48
CA ASP A 111 6.63 -3.26 8.84
C ASP A 111 5.43 -2.31 8.86
N GLY A 112 4.95 -1.97 10.03
CA GLY A 112 3.86 -1.04 10.30
C GLY A 112 3.30 -1.27 11.71
N ASP A 113 2.39 -0.45 12.11
CA ASP A 113 1.87 0.76 11.46
C ASP A 113 2.91 1.89 11.46
N MET A 114 3.00 2.62 10.39
CA MET A 114 3.89 3.79 10.33
C MET A 114 3.33 4.93 9.48
N ALA A 115 3.72 6.16 9.81
CA ALA A 115 3.38 7.34 9.02
C ALA A 115 4.18 7.38 7.70
N ALA A 116 3.65 8.07 6.71
CA ALA A 116 4.24 8.10 5.37
C ALA A 116 5.64 8.73 5.33
N ASP A 117 5.90 9.74 6.15
CA ASP A 117 7.21 10.35 6.30
C ASP A 117 8.23 9.37 6.91
N THR A 118 7.84 8.62 7.93
CA THR A 118 8.65 7.55 8.51
C THR A 118 8.96 6.47 7.46
N ALA A 119 7.96 6.03 6.71
CA ALA A 119 8.12 4.99 5.69
C ALA A 119 9.09 5.41 4.56
N LEU A 120 9.02 6.67 4.14
CA LEU A 120 9.76 7.18 2.97
C LEU A 120 11.11 7.81 3.31
N ASN A 121 11.33 8.22 4.56
CA ASN A 121 12.57 8.83 5.03
C ASN A 121 13.34 7.86 5.94
N PHE A 122 14.24 7.08 5.33
CA PHE A 122 15.00 6.07 6.05
C PHE A 122 15.86 6.63 7.19
N LYS A 123 16.39 7.86 7.04
CA LYS A 123 17.17 8.50 8.10
C LYS A 123 16.29 8.78 9.33
N LEU A 124 15.11 9.36 9.11
CA LEU A 124 14.12 9.61 10.16
C LEU A 124 13.68 8.30 10.82
N MET A 125 13.44 7.25 10.02
CA MET A 125 13.08 5.92 10.51
C MET A 125 14.17 5.35 11.44
N GLN A 126 15.42 5.38 11.01
CA GLN A 126 16.54 4.86 11.83
C GLN A 126 16.77 5.66 13.11
N GLU A 127 16.59 6.98 13.06
CA GLU A 127 16.82 7.87 14.20
C GLU A 127 15.76 7.67 15.29
N HIS A 128 14.48 7.54 14.90
CA HIS A 128 13.38 7.46 15.87
C HIS A 128 12.87 6.04 16.12
N TYR A 129 13.03 5.14 15.16
CA TYR A 129 12.48 3.77 15.19
C TYR A 129 13.54 2.73 14.76
N PRO A 130 14.68 2.63 15.46
CA PRO A 130 15.78 1.74 15.09
C PRO A 130 15.42 0.25 15.12
N PHE A 131 14.29 -0.10 15.70
CA PHE A 131 13.75 -1.46 15.72
C PHE A 131 12.92 -1.81 14.48
N CYS A 132 12.67 -0.86 13.59
CA CYS A 132 11.94 -1.09 12.34
C CYS A 132 12.67 -2.13 11.48
N ARG A 133 11.90 -3.06 10.92
CA ARG A 133 12.42 -4.21 10.15
C ARG A 133 12.87 -3.84 8.74
N LEU A 134 12.53 -2.64 8.25
CA LEU A 134 12.93 -2.21 6.91
C LEU A 134 14.39 -1.78 6.89
N THR A 135 15.13 -2.27 5.90
CA THR A 135 16.57 -1.95 5.70
C THR A 135 16.81 -0.75 4.79
N GLY A 136 15.76 -0.10 4.33
CA GLY A 136 15.78 1.08 3.49
C GLY A 136 14.41 1.76 3.42
N PRO A 137 14.27 2.87 2.68
CA PRO A 137 12.97 3.50 2.53
C PRO A 137 11.99 2.54 1.87
N ALA A 138 10.75 2.55 2.32
CA ALA A 138 9.69 1.76 1.71
C ALA A 138 9.48 2.18 0.25
N ASN A 139 9.20 1.20 -0.60
CA ASN A 139 8.82 1.42 -1.99
C ASN A 139 7.43 0.83 -2.33
N VAL A 140 6.83 0.10 -1.41
CA VAL A 140 5.44 -0.37 -1.50
C VAL A 140 4.68 0.17 -0.30
N LEU A 141 3.69 1.02 -0.56
CA LEU A 141 2.87 1.66 0.46
C LEU A 141 1.47 1.04 0.45
N VAL A 142 1.12 0.34 1.52
CA VAL A 142 -0.22 -0.21 1.73
C VAL A 142 -1.03 0.82 2.51
N MET A 143 -2.05 1.35 1.85
CA MET A 143 -2.89 2.42 2.41
C MET A 143 -3.99 1.84 3.31
N PRO A 144 -4.32 2.53 4.42
CA PRO A 144 -5.29 2.01 5.39
C PRO A 144 -6.74 2.03 4.89
N ALA A 145 -7.03 2.89 3.90
CA ALA A 145 -8.36 3.06 3.33
C ALA A 145 -8.28 3.78 1.98
N LEU A 146 -9.29 3.56 1.13
CA LEU A 146 -9.39 4.14 -0.20
C LEU A 146 -9.35 5.68 -0.20
N HIS A 147 -10.00 6.33 0.76
CA HIS A 147 -10.00 7.79 0.85
C HIS A 147 -8.58 8.34 0.98
N GLY A 148 -7.80 7.82 1.92
CA GLY A 148 -6.40 8.21 2.09
C GLY A 148 -5.56 7.92 0.86
N ALA A 149 -5.72 6.75 0.27
CA ALA A 149 -5.00 6.33 -0.93
C ALA A 149 -5.27 7.24 -2.12
N ASN A 150 -6.53 7.50 -2.41
CA ASN A 150 -6.94 8.30 -3.57
C ASN A 150 -6.51 9.77 -3.43
N ILE A 151 -6.71 10.36 -2.24
CA ILE A 151 -6.31 11.74 -1.96
C ILE A 151 -4.78 11.88 -2.05
N ALA A 152 -4.03 11.00 -1.37
CA ALA A 152 -2.57 11.04 -1.38
C ALA A 152 -1.99 10.87 -2.79
N ALA A 153 -2.49 9.90 -3.56
CA ALA A 153 -2.04 9.68 -4.93
C ALA A 153 -2.26 10.91 -5.83
N LYS A 154 -3.41 11.56 -5.72
CA LYS A 154 -3.71 12.77 -6.48
C LYS A 154 -2.88 13.98 -6.04
N LEU A 155 -2.71 14.16 -4.72
CA LEU A 155 -1.84 15.24 -4.21
C LEU A 155 -0.39 15.06 -4.67
N MET A 156 0.12 13.84 -4.64
CA MET A 156 1.48 13.56 -5.12
C MET A 156 1.61 13.77 -6.63
N GLN A 157 0.58 13.45 -7.41
CA GLN A 157 0.55 13.71 -8.85
C GLN A 157 0.62 15.20 -9.16
N GLU A 158 -0.20 16.03 -8.49
CA GLU A 158 -0.32 17.45 -8.78
C GLU A 158 0.86 18.27 -8.20
N ILE A 159 1.35 17.92 -7.01
CA ILE A 159 2.39 18.68 -6.30
C ILE A 159 3.78 18.07 -6.52
N GLY A 160 3.88 16.76 -6.61
CA GLY A 160 5.15 16.04 -6.67
C GLY A 160 5.85 16.08 -8.02
N GLY A 161 5.19 16.58 -9.08
CA GLY A 161 5.77 16.67 -10.43
C GLY A 161 6.17 15.32 -11.04
N GLY A 162 5.71 14.22 -10.47
CA GLY A 162 6.03 12.87 -10.93
C GLY A 162 5.04 12.33 -11.96
N SER A 163 5.42 11.26 -12.64
CA SER A 163 4.52 10.50 -13.52
C SER A 163 3.82 9.40 -12.73
N VAL A 164 2.52 9.26 -12.98
CA VAL A 164 1.70 8.19 -12.39
C VAL A 164 1.29 7.21 -13.48
N VAL A 165 1.48 5.93 -13.22
CA VAL A 165 1.07 4.82 -14.09
C VAL A 165 0.18 3.88 -13.28
N GLY A 166 -1.01 3.55 -13.81
CA GLY A 166 -1.94 2.64 -13.15
C GLY A 166 -3.40 2.83 -13.59
#